data_39137355125cc32fc6d469257e55072c
#
_entry.id   39137355125cc32fc6d469257e55072c
#
_cell.length_a   1.000
_cell.length_b   1.000
_cell.length_c   1.000
_cell.angle_alpha   90.00
_cell.angle_beta   90.00
_cell.angle_gamma   90.00
#
_symmetry.space_group_name_H-M   'P 1'
#
loop_
_entity.id
_entity.type
_entity.pdbx_description
1 polymer ?
#
loop_
_entity_poly.entity_id
_entity_poly.type
_entity_poly.pdbx_seq_one_letter_code
_entity_poly.pdbx_strand_id
1 'polypeptide(L)'
;YKQPAVKSTDMEETVKTLNNYVGKTITLKDDNQTYTLTSDDYAPHLSAQGKEISVDESWIKNYVASLASKVNTRGKATSFTAPNGQVINVKGGTYGKVLSTKTEREQIKQDILSGKDVTRNLNITSYGNKTLNSDVIIVNIAAQTVTAFKNGQQILNASVVTGKMTPDRMTDYGLYYIFHKRSPAVLKGDDY
;
A
#
# COMPACT_ATOMS: atom_id res chain seq x y z
N TYR A 1 -52.21 -13.04 8.24
CA TYR A 1 -50.91 -13.09 7.55
C TYR A 1 -50.18 -14.35 8.02
N LYS A 2 -50.15 -15.42 7.21
CA LYS A 2 -49.36 -16.62 7.54
C LYS A 2 -47.90 -16.33 7.18
N GLN A 3 -47.05 -16.21 8.19
CA GLN A 3 -45.59 -16.28 7.96
C GLN A 3 -45.27 -17.55 7.20
N PRO A 4 -44.45 -17.49 6.12
CA PRO A 4 -43.97 -18.68 5.47
C PRO A 4 -43.11 -19.50 6.48
N ALA A 5 -43.51 -20.72 6.71
CA ALA A 5 -42.71 -21.65 7.54
C ALA A 5 -41.38 -21.90 6.84
N VAL A 6 -40.28 -21.45 7.43
CA VAL A 6 -38.93 -21.81 7.01
C VAL A 6 -38.82 -23.31 7.23
N LYS A 7 -38.56 -24.08 6.17
CA LYS A 7 -38.38 -25.55 6.27
C LYS A 7 -37.14 -25.84 7.10
N SER A 8 -37.21 -26.76 8.04
CA SER A 8 -36.06 -27.17 8.88
C SER A 8 -34.84 -27.60 8.06
N THR A 9 -35.08 -28.21 6.89
CA THR A 9 -34.06 -28.62 5.92
C THR A 9 -33.23 -27.44 5.38
N ASP A 10 -33.82 -26.27 5.20
CA ASP A 10 -33.12 -25.09 4.70
C ASP A 10 -32.20 -24.51 5.79
N MET A 11 -32.62 -24.61 7.05
CA MET A 11 -31.78 -24.19 8.19
C MET A 11 -30.58 -25.14 8.40
N GLU A 12 -30.78 -26.44 8.31
CA GLU A 12 -29.70 -27.42 8.44
C GLU A 12 -28.65 -27.26 7.33
N GLU A 13 -29.11 -27.05 6.08
CA GLU A 13 -28.21 -26.79 4.95
C GLU A 13 -27.45 -25.49 5.11
N THR A 14 -28.08 -24.43 5.58
CA THR A 14 -27.45 -23.14 5.86
C THR A 14 -26.37 -23.29 6.94
N VAL A 15 -26.66 -23.97 8.05
CA VAL A 15 -25.69 -24.21 9.13
C VAL A 15 -24.51 -25.06 8.62
N LYS A 16 -24.76 -26.11 7.86
CA LYS A 16 -23.72 -26.95 7.26
C LYS A 16 -22.82 -26.12 6.33
N THR A 17 -23.42 -25.23 5.55
CA THR A 17 -22.69 -24.37 4.63
C THR A 17 -21.80 -23.40 5.39
N LEU A 18 -22.31 -22.71 6.43
CA LEU A 18 -21.52 -21.79 7.27
C LEU A 18 -20.38 -22.48 8.01
N ASN A 19 -20.57 -23.73 8.45
CA ASN A 19 -19.54 -24.50 9.14
C ASN A 19 -18.30 -24.76 8.26
N ASN A 20 -18.41 -24.71 6.94
CA ASN A 20 -17.26 -24.85 6.03
C ASN A 20 -16.28 -23.66 6.13
N TYR A 21 -16.73 -22.53 6.68
CA TYR A 21 -15.95 -21.30 6.84
C TYR A 21 -15.32 -21.14 8.23
N VAL A 22 -15.75 -21.97 9.19
CA VAL A 22 -15.21 -21.96 10.56
C VAL A 22 -13.79 -22.54 10.58
N GLY A 23 -12.91 -21.93 11.38
CA GLY A 23 -11.53 -22.35 11.56
C GLY A 23 -10.60 -22.08 10.38
N LYS A 24 -11.06 -21.33 9.35
CA LYS A 24 -10.24 -20.97 8.20
C LYS A 24 -9.50 -19.66 8.45
N THR A 25 -8.32 -19.58 7.86
CA THR A 25 -7.39 -18.45 8.04
C THR A 25 -6.90 -17.92 6.71
N ILE A 26 -6.93 -16.61 6.54
CA ILE A 26 -6.35 -15.92 5.39
C ILE A 26 -5.10 -15.20 5.87
N THR A 27 -3.95 -15.58 5.33
CA THR A 27 -2.63 -15.04 5.65
C THR A 27 -2.16 -14.15 4.51
N LEU A 28 -2.06 -12.84 4.78
CA LEU A 28 -1.67 -11.80 3.83
C LEU A 28 -0.25 -11.34 4.15
N LYS A 29 0.66 -11.37 3.17
CA LYS A 29 2.08 -11.06 3.36
C LYS A 29 2.46 -9.76 2.66
N ASP A 30 3.26 -8.94 3.34
CA ASP A 30 3.90 -7.74 2.82
C ASP A 30 5.36 -7.70 3.27
N ASP A 31 6.29 -7.97 2.35
CA ASP A 31 7.73 -8.06 2.64
C ASP A 31 8.01 -8.87 3.92
N ASN A 32 8.28 -8.18 5.05
CA ASN A 32 8.60 -8.80 6.34
C ASN A 32 7.41 -8.85 7.32
N GLN A 33 6.23 -8.43 6.89
CA GLN A 33 5.05 -8.41 7.74
C GLN A 33 3.97 -9.36 7.26
N THR A 34 3.27 -9.93 8.22
CA THR A 34 2.17 -10.85 7.96
C THR A 34 0.93 -10.33 8.68
N TYR A 35 -0.19 -10.32 7.98
CA TYR A 35 -1.50 -9.96 8.50
C TYR A 35 -2.40 -11.19 8.41
N THR A 36 -3.01 -11.55 9.51
CA THR A 36 -3.89 -12.72 9.61
C THR A 36 -5.32 -12.26 9.76
N LEU A 37 -6.21 -12.87 8.97
CA LEU A 37 -7.65 -12.72 9.05
C LEU A 37 -8.23 -14.10 9.34
N THR A 38 -8.78 -14.28 10.53
CA THR A 38 -9.33 -15.54 10.99
C THR A 38 -10.84 -15.63 10.75
N SER A 39 -11.40 -16.84 10.85
CA SER A 39 -12.85 -17.00 10.79
C SER A 39 -13.59 -16.21 11.84
N ASP A 40 -13.00 -15.96 13.01
CA ASP A 40 -13.63 -15.18 14.08
C ASP A 40 -13.80 -13.70 13.66
N ASP A 41 -12.92 -13.20 12.78
CA ASP A 41 -13.01 -11.83 12.28
C ASP A 41 -14.10 -11.66 11.22
N TYR A 42 -14.27 -12.64 10.31
CA TYR A 42 -15.17 -12.48 9.17
C TYR A 42 -16.50 -13.23 9.28
N ALA A 43 -16.60 -14.29 10.10
CA ALA A 43 -17.83 -15.07 10.23
C ALA A 43 -19.05 -14.24 10.66
N PRO A 44 -18.94 -13.24 11.58
CA PRO A 44 -20.06 -12.36 11.93
C PRO A 44 -20.60 -11.53 10.76
N HIS A 45 -19.85 -11.45 9.66
CA HIS A 45 -20.16 -10.66 8.47
C HIS A 45 -20.54 -11.53 7.27
N LEU A 46 -20.73 -12.85 7.50
CA LEU A 46 -21.27 -13.76 6.51
C LEU A 46 -22.79 -13.82 6.59
N SER A 47 -23.43 -13.89 5.44
CA SER A 47 -24.85 -14.21 5.32
C SER A 47 -25.00 -15.43 4.42
N ALA A 48 -25.87 -16.35 4.82
CA ALA A 48 -26.17 -17.55 4.06
C ALA A 48 -27.65 -17.67 3.76
N GLN A 49 -27.96 -18.07 2.54
CA GLN A 49 -29.31 -18.45 2.13
C GLN A 49 -29.22 -19.78 1.37
N GLY A 50 -29.55 -20.87 2.06
CA GLY A 50 -29.30 -22.22 1.55
C GLY A 50 -27.82 -22.44 1.31
N LYS A 51 -27.41 -22.65 0.07
CA LYS A 51 -25.99 -22.84 -0.33
C LYS A 51 -25.27 -21.54 -0.72
N GLU A 52 -25.99 -20.47 -0.87
CA GLU A 52 -25.40 -19.19 -1.26
C GLU A 52 -24.85 -18.47 -0.05
N ILE A 53 -23.57 -18.07 -0.15
CA ILE A 53 -22.88 -17.29 0.87
C ILE A 53 -22.53 -15.92 0.30
N SER A 54 -22.75 -14.91 1.10
CA SER A 54 -22.31 -13.54 0.82
C SER A 54 -21.56 -12.95 2.00
N VAL A 55 -20.71 -11.98 1.73
CA VAL A 55 -19.94 -11.25 2.72
C VAL A 55 -20.38 -9.79 2.72
N ASP A 56 -20.46 -9.16 3.88
CA ASP A 56 -20.76 -7.74 3.99
C ASP A 56 -19.68 -6.90 3.31
N GLU A 57 -20.05 -6.26 2.22
CA GLU A 57 -19.17 -5.39 1.42
C GLU A 57 -18.68 -4.17 2.23
N SER A 58 -19.49 -3.64 3.14
CA SER A 58 -19.13 -2.51 3.98
C SER A 58 -18.04 -2.90 4.97
N TRP A 59 -18.15 -4.10 5.54
CA TRP A 59 -17.12 -4.64 6.41
C TRP A 59 -15.80 -4.88 5.66
N ILE A 60 -15.84 -5.51 4.47
CA ILE A 60 -14.64 -5.71 3.64
C ILE A 60 -13.97 -4.37 3.35
N LYS A 61 -14.75 -3.34 2.96
CA LYS A 61 -14.25 -2.00 2.69
C LYS A 61 -13.51 -1.41 3.90
N ASN A 62 -14.09 -1.54 5.10
CA ASN A 62 -13.51 -1.02 6.33
C ASN A 62 -12.25 -1.80 6.73
N TYR A 63 -12.27 -3.13 6.62
CA TYR A 63 -11.12 -3.98 6.87
C TYR A 63 -9.94 -3.60 5.96
N VAL A 64 -10.17 -3.51 4.64
CA VAL A 64 -9.14 -3.13 3.67
C VAL A 64 -8.64 -1.71 3.88
N ALA A 65 -9.49 -0.77 4.31
CA ALA A 65 -9.06 0.59 4.66
C ALA A 65 -8.13 0.58 5.89
N SER A 66 -8.45 -0.20 6.91
CA SER A 66 -7.59 -0.41 8.08
C SER A 66 -6.25 -1.04 7.68
N LEU A 67 -6.27 -2.07 6.84
CA LEU A 67 -5.07 -2.71 6.31
C LEU A 67 -4.21 -1.73 5.52
N ALA A 68 -4.82 -0.91 4.64
CA ALA A 68 -4.13 0.12 3.88
C ALA A 68 -3.45 1.16 4.78
N SER A 69 -4.06 1.54 5.90
CA SER A 69 -3.45 2.48 6.86
C SER A 69 -2.16 1.96 7.48
N LYS A 70 -2.05 0.63 7.64
CA LYS A 70 -0.86 -0.06 8.16
C LYS A 70 0.21 -0.26 7.09
N VAL A 71 -0.19 -0.61 5.87
CA VAL A 71 0.69 -0.97 4.75
C VAL A 71 1.25 0.25 4.02
N ASN A 72 0.41 1.27 3.79
CA ASN A 72 0.80 2.41 2.97
C ASN A 72 1.90 3.24 3.63
N THR A 73 2.98 3.48 2.89
CA THR A 73 4.10 4.33 3.32
C THR A 73 4.30 5.56 2.43
N ARG A 74 3.66 5.61 1.26
CA ARG A 74 3.79 6.72 0.32
C ARG A 74 3.43 8.05 0.98
N GLY A 75 4.36 9.02 0.91
CA GLY A 75 4.19 10.35 1.48
C GLY A 75 4.22 10.43 3.01
N LYS A 76 4.41 9.31 3.72
CA LYS A 76 4.60 9.31 5.17
C LYS A 76 6.01 9.78 5.53
N ALA A 77 6.18 10.21 6.78
CA ALA A 77 7.49 10.53 7.32
C ALA A 77 8.41 9.30 7.24
N THR A 78 9.59 9.50 6.69
CA THR A 78 10.60 8.47 6.50
C THR A 78 11.94 8.96 7.03
N SER A 79 12.64 8.11 7.76
CA SER A 79 14.02 8.35 8.19
C SER A 79 14.91 7.29 7.55
N PHE A 80 16.03 7.73 6.97
CA PHE A 80 17.03 6.81 6.43
C PHE A 80 18.43 7.41 6.56
N THR A 81 19.44 6.53 6.57
CA THR A 81 20.85 6.94 6.57
C THR A 81 21.37 6.91 5.15
N ALA A 82 21.81 8.05 4.65
CA ALA A 82 22.46 8.15 3.35
C ALA A 82 23.84 7.46 3.35
N PRO A 83 24.41 7.12 2.17
CA PRO A 83 25.72 6.46 2.10
C PRO A 83 26.86 7.22 2.77
N ASN A 84 26.77 8.53 2.87
CA ASN A 84 27.75 9.38 3.56
C ASN A 84 27.57 9.43 5.10
N GLY A 85 26.66 8.63 5.66
CA GLY A 85 26.38 8.58 7.09
C GLY A 85 25.35 9.63 7.57
N GLN A 86 24.90 10.53 6.72
CA GLN A 86 23.91 11.54 7.08
C GLN A 86 22.53 10.90 7.32
N VAL A 87 21.93 11.17 8.48
CA VAL A 87 20.54 10.79 8.76
C VAL A 87 19.60 11.84 8.17
N ILE A 88 18.71 11.37 7.30
CA ILE A 88 17.74 12.22 6.60
C ILE A 88 16.34 11.88 7.09
N ASN A 89 15.65 12.89 7.61
CA ASN A 89 14.25 12.82 8.01
C ASN A 89 13.43 13.63 7.02
N VAL A 90 12.54 12.99 6.30
CA VAL A 90 11.75 13.64 5.26
C VAL A 90 10.30 13.17 5.32
N LYS A 91 9.37 14.07 4.99
CA LYS A 91 7.92 13.79 4.92
C LYS A 91 7.38 14.34 3.61
N GLY A 92 6.41 13.63 3.05
CA GLY A 92 5.81 14.00 1.76
C GLY A 92 6.50 13.32 0.58
N GLY A 93 6.13 13.72 -0.63
CA GLY A 93 6.62 13.16 -1.88
C GLY A 93 5.84 11.95 -2.36
N THR A 94 6.42 11.26 -3.34
CA THR A 94 5.73 10.18 -4.07
C THR A 94 6.35 8.80 -3.86
N TYR A 95 7.42 8.71 -3.11
CA TYR A 95 8.09 7.46 -2.78
C TYR A 95 7.31 6.65 -1.74
N GLY A 96 7.32 5.32 -1.88
CA GLY A 96 6.73 4.39 -0.91
C GLY A 96 5.76 3.40 -1.52
N LYS A 97 5.05 2.66 -0.67
CA LYS A 97 4.09 1.61 -1.03
C LYS A 97 2.66 2.09 -0.91
N VAL A 98 1.78 1.54 -1.76
CA VAL A 98 0.33 1.76 -1.70
C VAL A 98 -0.38 0.44 -1.93
N LEU A 99 -1.28 0.07 -1.02
CA LEU A 99 -2.19 -1.06 -1.19
C LEU A 99 -3.25 -0.73 -2.25
N SER A 100 -3.43 -1.60 -3.23
CA SER A 100 -4.51 -1.50 -4.22
C SER A 100 -5.84 -1.88 -3.56
N THR A 101 -6.50 -0.92 -2.91
CA THR A 101 -7.70 -1.18 -2.10
C THR A 101 -8.86 -1.77 -2.91
N LYS A 102 -8.98 -1.44 -4.19
CA LYS A 102 -10.02 -2.03 -5.06
C LYS A 102 -9.74 -3.51 -5.30
N THR A 103 -8.55 -3.84 -5.79
CA THR A 103 -8.15 -5.22 -6.06
C THR A 103 -8.16 -6.07 -4.78
N GLU A 104 -7.70 -5.48 -3.66
CA GLU A 104 -7.62 -6.19 -2.40
C GLU A 104 -9.00 -6.55 -1.82
N ARG A 105 -9.99 -5.66 -1.98
CA ARG A 105 -11.38 -5.96 -1.58
C ARG A 105 -11.95 -7.16 -2.34
N GLU A 106 -11.81 -7.16 -3.66
CA GLU A 106 -12.27 -8.27 -4.49
C GLU A 106 -11.56 -9.57 -4.11
N GLN A 107 -10.25 -9.51 -3.90
CA GLN A 107 -9.46 -10.70 -3.59
C GLN A 107 -9.80 -11.27 -2.20
N ILE A 108 -9.92 -10.42 -1.17
CA ILE A 108 -10.32 -10.87 0.19
C ILE A 108 -11.72 -11.49 0.17
N LYS A 109 -12.64 -10.90 -0.59
CA LYS A 109 -13.96 -11.48 -0.78
C LYS A 109 -13.90 -12.89 -1.37
N GLN A 110 -13.10 -13.07 -2.42
CA GLN A 110 -12.89 -14.38 -3.05
C GLN A 110 -12.19 -15.37 -2.10
N ASP A 111 -11.18 -14.91 -1.36
CA ASP A 111 -10.46 -15.71 -0.38
C ASP A 111 -11.42 -16.26 0.69
N ILE A 112 -12.26 -15.40 1.27
CA ILE A 112 -13.29 -15.81 2.24
C ILE A 112 -14.26 -16.79 1.59
N LEU A 113 -14.84 -16.46 0.44
CA LEU A 113 -15.82 -17.29 -0.25
C LEU A 113 -15.26 -18.65 -0.72
N SER A 114 -13.95 -18.79 -0.81
CA SER A 114 -13.31 -20.07 -1.11
C SER A 114 -13.53 -21.15 -0.03
N GLY A 115 -13.79 -20.73 1.23
CA GLY A 115 -13.92 -21.63 2.39
C GLY A 115 -12.66 -22.42 2.70
N LYS A 116 -11.48 -21.90 2.33
CA LYS A 116 -10.18 -22.57 2.50
C LYS A 116 -9.19 -21.67 3.23
N ASP A 117 -8.14 -22.29 3.78
CA ASP A 117 -6.97 -21.55 4.22
C ASP A 117 -6.25 -20.97 3.00
N VAL A 118 -5.95 -19.68 3.05
CA VAL A 118 -5.28 -18.95 1.96
C VAL A 118 -4.02 -18.28 2.49
N THR A 119 -2.94 -18.38 1.74
CA THR A 119 -1.71 -17.59 1.98
C THR A 119 -1.29 -16.94 0.68
N ARG A 120 -1.19 -15.62 0.67
CA ARG A 120 -0.77 -14.84 -0.50
C ARG A 120 -0.11 -13.51 -0.14
N ASN A 121 0.53 -12.92 -1.12
CA ASN A 121 1.02 -11.55 -0.99
C ASN A 121 -0.13 -10.54 -1.15
N LEU A 122 0.00 -9.40 -0.47
CA LEU A 122 -0.86 -8.23 -0.66
C LEU A 122 -0.69 -7.62 -2.05
N ASN A 123 -1.75 -7.05 -2.58
CA ASN A 123 -1.74 -6.31 -3.85
C ASN A 123 -1.16 -4.89 -3.63
N ILE A 124 0.16 -4.80 -3.60
CA ILE A 124 0.89 -3.55 -3.32
C ILE A 124 1.57 -3.03 -4.58
N THR A 125 1.43 -1.73 -4.82
CA THR A 125 2.25 -0.99 -5.77
C THR A 125 3.35 -0.26 -5.03
N SER A 126 4.60 -0.53 -5.37
CA SER A 126 5.78 0.15 -4.83
C SER A 126 6.25 1.25 -5.78
N TYR A 127 6.47 2.44 -5.26
CA TYR A 127 7.01 3.59 -5.97
C TYR A 127 8.42 3.89 -5.46
N GLY A 128 9.40 3.67 -6.32
CA GLY A 128 10.82 3.83 -6.01
C GLY A 128 11.54 2.54 -5.62
N ASN A 129 12.85 2.64 -5.47
CA ASN A 129 13.73 1.53 -5.12
C ASN A 129 13.70 1.25 -3.61
N LYS A 130 13.91 0.00 -3.20
CA LYS A 130 13.97 -0.38 -1.78
C LYS A 130 15.26 0.07 -1.06
N THR A 131 16.27 0.54 -1.79
CA THR A 131 17.62 0.81 -1.28
C THR A 131 17.96 2.29 -1.20
N LEU A 132 17.33 3.01 -0.25
CA LEU A 132 17.63 4.43 0.01
C LEU A 132 19.06 4.66 0.54
N ASN A 133 19.71 3.63 1.04
CA ASN A 133 21.07 3.70 1.57
C ASN A 133 22.16 3.40 0.53
N SER A 134 21.82 3.16 -0.73
CA SER A 134 22.81 2.90 -1.78
C SER A 134 22.64 3.81 -3.01
N ASP A 135 21.43 3.94 -3.51
CA ASP A 135 21.12 4.69 -4.73
C ASP A 135 20.15 5.83 -4.40
N VAL A 136 20.69 7.02 -4.19
CA VAL A 136 19.90 8.19 -3.79
C VAL A 136 20.49 9.47 -4.36
N ILE A 137 19.61 10.41 -4.73
CA ILE A 137 19.97 11.78 -5.05
C ILE A 137 19.43 12.67 -3.94
N ILE A 138 20.29 13.47 -3.31
CA ILE A 138 19.93 14.38 -2.22
C ILE A 138 20.07 15.79 -2.75
N VAL A 139 18.97 16.55 -2.75
CA VAL A 139 18.96 17.98 -3.03
C VAL A 139 18.82 18.72 -1.71
N ASN A 140 19.87 19.37 -1.27
CA ASN A 140 19.86 20.22 -0.08
C ASN A 140 19.47 21.66 -0.49
N ILE A 141 18.21 22.01 -0.26
CA ILE A 141 17.65 23.31 -0.65
C ILE A 141 18.33 24.46 0.12
N ALA A 142 18.65 24.27 1.39
CA ALA A 142 19.29 25.32 2.20
C ALA A 142 20.74 25.56 1.79
N ALA A 143 21.49 24.48 1.49
CA ALA A 143 22.89 24.56 1.07
C ALA A 143 23.05 24.78 -0.45
N GLN A 144 21.97 24.73 -1.21
CA GLN A 144 21.98 24.83 -2.68
C GLN A 144 22.95 23.82 -3.31
N THR A 145 22.88 22.55 -2.88
CA THR A 145 23.74 21.48 -3.37
C THR A 145 22.94 20.26 -3.77
N VAL A 146 23.46 19.51 -4.73
CA VAL A 146 22.99 18.16 -5.09
C VAL A 146 24.11 17.16 -4.89
N THR A 147 23.80 16.06 -4.23
CA THR A 147 24.72 14.93 -4.06
C THR A 147 24.04 13.67 -4.58
N ALA A 148 24.71 12.90 -5.42
CA ALA A 148 24.20 11.63 -5.94
C ALA A 148 25.09 10.49 -5.52
N PHE A 149 24.46 9.38 -5.12
CA PHE A 149 25.09 8.13 -4.75
C PHE A 149 24.59 7.00 -5.65
N LYS A 150 25.49 6.09 -5.99
CA LYS A 150 25.21 4.85 -6.70
C LYS A 150 26.02 3.72 -6.08
N ASN A 151 25.35 2.62 -5.74
CA ASN A 151 25.97 1.49 -5.04
C ASN A 151 26.73 1.94 -3.77
N GLY A 152 26.19 2.90 -3.02
CA GLY A 152 26.81 3.44 -1.82
C GLY A 152 27.97 4.43 -2.07
N GLN A 153 28.40 4.63 -3.31
CA GLN A 153 29.51 5.54 -3.65
C GLN A 153 28.96 6.88 -4.16
N GLN A 154 29.56 7.97 -3.71
CA GLN A 154 29.25 9.29 -4.22
C GLN A 154 29.77 9.45 -5.65
N ILE A 155 28.87 9.72 -6.58
CA ILE A 155 29.19 9.91 -8.01
C ILE A 155 29.04 11.35 -8.47
N LEU A 156 28.40 12.20 -7.67
CA LEU A 156 28.21 13.62 -7.96
C LEU A 156 28.12 14.41 -6.66
N ASN A 157 28.75 15.57 -6.64
CA ASN A 157 28.49 16.64 -5.67
C ASN A 157 28.68 17.98 -6.40
N ALA A 158 27.63 18.78 -6.47
CA ALA A 158 27.65 20.03 -7.21
C ALA A 158 26.75 21.08 -6.55
N SER A 159 27.10 22.35 -6.74
CA SER A 159 26.23 23.47 -6.43
C SER A 159 25.09 23.55 -7.45
N VAL A 160 23.90 23.85 -6.98
CA VAL A 160 22.69 24.01 -7.80
C VAL A 160 21.90 25.23 -7.36
N VAL A 161 21.02 25.68 -8.22
CA VAL A 161 20.00 26.67 -7.85
C VAL A 161 18.67 25.91 -7.76
N THR A 162 18.02 26.00 -6.60
CA THR A 162 16.67 25.45 -6.40
C THR A 162 15.62 26.52 -6.71
N GLY A 163 14.35 26.11 -6.77
CA GLY A 163 13.26 27.00 -7.07
C GLY A 163 13.17 28.19 -6.09
N LYS A 164 12.69 29.33 -6.60
CA LYS A 164 12.46 30.54 -5.80
C LYS A 164 11.52 30.22 -4.64
N MET A 165 11.80 30.79 -3.46
CA MET A 165 11.02 30.55 -2.24
C MET A 165 9.65 31.27 -2.26
N THR A 166 8.87 31.00 -3.32
CA THR A 166 7.47 31.42 -3.46
C THR A 166 6.60 30.18 -3.61
N PRO A 167 5.32 30.16 -3.18
CA PRO A 167 4.47 28.99 -3.18
C PRO A 167 4.32 28.31 -4.55
N ASP A 168 4.44 29.06 -5.64
CA ASP A 168 4.29 28.62 -7.03
C ASP A 168 5.59 28.12 -7.68
N ARG A 169 6.77 28.43 -7.07
CA ARG A 169 8.09 28.17 -7.68
C ARG A 169 9.07 27.45 -6.76
N MET A 170 8.70 27.20 -5.52
CA MET A 170 9.59 26.51 -4.59
C MET A 170 9.83 25.06 -4.99
N THR A 171 11.02 24.57 -4.74
CA THR A 171 11.30 23.12 -4.81
C THR A 171 10.62 22.43 -3.65
N ASP A 172 9.75 21.48 -3.94
CA ASP A 172 8.98 20.76 -2.94
C ASP A 172 9.87 19.88 -2.06
N TYR A 173 9.65 19.94 -0.75
CA TYR A 173 10.24 18.98 0.19
C TYR A 173 9.55 17.64 0.08
N GLY A 174 10.32 16.55 0.12
CA GLY A 174 9.75 15.21 0.11
C GLY A 174 10.73 14.16 -0.38
N LEU A 175 10.28 12.91 -0.27
CA LEU A 175 10.97 11.76 -0.83
C LEU A 175 10.26 11.33 -2.11
N TYR A 176 11.00 11.37 -3.22
CA TYR A 176 10.47 11.12 -4.55
C TYR A 176 11.18 9.94 -5.19
N TYR A 177 10.53 9.27 -6.12
CA TYR A 177 11.18 8.31 -7.01
C TYR A 177 11.35 8.92 -8.40
N ILE A 178 12.43 8.52 -9.11
CA ILE A 178 12.67 8.94 -10.49
C ILE A 178 11.79 8.08 -11.39
N PHE A 179 10.72 8.65 -11.91
CA PHE A 179 9.77 7.95 -12.80
C PHE A 179 10.11 8.12 -14.28
N HIS A 180 10.96 9.10 -14.64
CA HIS A 180 11.34 9.35 -16.01
C HIS A 180 12.78 9.87 -16.12
N LYS A 181 13.50 9.40 -17.14
CA LYS A 181 14.82 9.91 -17.51
C LYS A 181 14.81 10.21 -19.02
N ARG A 182 15.29 11.38 -19.41
CA ARG A 182 15.37 11.78 -20.81
C ARG A 182 16.70 12.46 -21.09
N SER A 183 17.36 12.05 -22.18
CA SER A 183 18.55 12.69 -22.71
C SER A 183 18.62 12.42 -24.21
N PRO A 184 18.79 13.45 -25.07
CA PRO A 184 18.75 14.87 -24.74
C PRO A 184 17.33 15.36 -24.37
N ALA A 185 17.25 16.45 -23.63
CA ALA A 185 15.99 17.10 -23.31
C ALA A 185 16.06 18.59 -23.66
N VAL A 186 14.98 19.08 -24.27
CA VAL A 186 14.77 20.53 -24.48
C VAL A 186 13.87 21.02 -23.37
N LEU A 187 14.36 21.95 -22.57
CA LEU A 187 13.55 22.67 -21.60
C LEU A 187 12.85 23.81 -22.33
N LYS A 188 11.53 23.88 -22.16
CA LYS A 188 10.71 24.98 -22.69
C LYS A 188 10.09 25.69 -21.49
N GLY A 189 10.22 27.00 -21.42
CA GLY A 189 9.59 27.88 -20.45
C GLY A 189 9.12 29.14 -21.18
N ASP A 190 8.24 29.88 -20.53
CA ASP A 190 7.68 31.11 -21.12
C ASP A 190 8.70 32.27 -21.16
N ASP A 191 9.83 32.12 -20.45
CA ASP A 191 10.86 33.14 -20.30
C ASP A 191 12.26 32.69 -20.81
N TYR A 192 12.33 31.68 -21.71
CA TYR A 192 13.61 31.19 -22.29
C TYR A 192 13.53 31.09 -23.78
#